data_d189de1859388835bcc88c6720411cd1
#
_entry.id   d189de1859388835bcc88c6720411cd1
#
_cell.length_a   1.000
_cell.length_b   1.000
_cell.length_c   1.000
_cell.angle_alpha   90.00
_cell.angle_beta   90.00
_cell.angle_gamma   90.00
#
_symmetry.space_group_name_H-M   'P 1'
#
loop_
_entity.id
_entity.type
_entity.pdbx_description
1 polymer ?
#
loop_
_entity_poly.entity_id
_entity_poly.type
_entity_poly.pdbx_seq_one_letter_code
_entity_poly.pdbx_strand_id
1 'polypeptide(L)'
;MLFSLAIYITSTVTILGLTFQPNCKFSTHLKEKLCKANKCLYVIRCLRKEGCSQAEVDHLFSSIVLPNITYALSVYGASESELTIAQQFLDRYFKRRYISKKLEIGELLKVQDHRICRKVSSIPNHPLRANFPETKITRYNLRNKSPAMPAIHTDRFKNTFFNRIVFKYNVAL
;
A
#
# COMPACT_ATOMS: atom_id res chain seq x y z
N MET A 1 -32.40 -32.28 18.59
CA MET A 1 -32.11 -30.87 18.72
C MET A 1 -31.23 -30.48 17.52
N LEU A 2 -31.82 -29.82 16.51
CA LEU A 2 -31.07 -29.29 15.36
C LEU A 2 -30.53 -27.91 15.77
N PHE A 3 -29.22 -27.81 15.93
CA PHE A 3 -28.57 -26.51 16.11
C PHE A 3 -28.63 -25.76 14.77
N SER A 4 -29.53 -24.79 14.65
CA SER A 4 -29.53 -23.86 13.55
C SER A 4 -28.29 -22.97 13.70
N LEU A 5 -27.27 -23.21 12.90
CA LEU A 5 -26.12 -22.33 12.74
C LEU A 5 -26.62 -21.09 11.99
N ALA A 6 -26.86 -20.01 12.73
CA ALA A 6 -27.12 -18.69 12.13
C ALA A 6 -25.83 -18.21 11.45
N ILE A 7 -25.77 -18.28 10.13
CA ILE A 7 -24.67 -17.70 9.34
C ILE A 7 -24.89 -16.18 9.30
N TYR A 8 -24.12 -15.45 10.09
CA TYR A 8 -24.11 -13.98 10.01
C TYR A 8 -23.31 -13.55 8.78
N ILE A 9 -23.99 -13.04 7.78
CA ILE A 9 -23.34 -12.41 6.63
C ILE A 9 -22.87 -11.02 7.06
N THR A 10 -21.58 -10.90 7.36
CA THR A 10 -20.97 -9.60 7.65
C THR A 10 -20.63 -8.88 6.34
N SER A 11 -20.91 -7.59 6.28
CA SER A 11 -20.60 -6.76 5.10
C SER A 11 -19.10 -6.48 4.92
N THR A 12 -18.30 -6.71 5.95
CA THR A 12 -16.83 -6.49 5.92
C THR A 12 -16.14 -7.46 6.86
N VAL A 13 -14.93 -7.89 6.47
CA VAL A 13 -14.06 -8.74 7.29
C VAL A 13 -12.71 -8.07 7.45
N THR A 14 -12.18 -8.04 8.68
CA THR A 14 -10.85 -7.46 8.93
C THR A 14 -9.85 -8.57 9.27
N ILE A 15 -8.81 -8.70 8.45
CA ILE A 15 -7.73 -9.67 8.61
C ILE A 15 -6.40 -8.90 8.69
N LEU A 16 -5.63 -9.12 9.75
CA LEU A 16 -4.35 -8.44 10.00
C LEU A 16 -4.45 -6.89 9.85
N GLY A 17 -5.60 -6.32 10.27
CA GLY A 17 -5.82 -4.88 10.18
C GLY A 17 -6.14 -4.35 8.77
N LEU A 18 -6.38 -5.24 7.79
CA LEU A 18 -6.85 -4.93 6.45
C LEU A 18 -8.34 -5.27 6.35
N THR A 19 -9.19 -4.29 6.06
CA THR A 19 -10.64 -4.43 5.94
C THR A 19 -11.02 -4.81 4.52
N PHE A 20 -11.56 -6.01 4.35
CA PHE A 20 -12.05 -6.55 3.08
C PHE A 20 -13.54 -6.26 2.93
N GLN A 21 -13.95 -5.86 1.74
CA GLN A 21 -15.34 -5.66 1.33
C GLN A 21 -15.75 -6.74 0.31
N PRO A 22 -17.05 -7.11 0.21
CA PRO A 22 -17.53 -8.12 -0.73
C PRO A 22 -17.22 -7.81 -2.19
N ASN A 23 -17.17 -6.50 -2.53
CA ASN A 23 -16.85 -6.02 -3.87
C ASN A 23 -15.33 -5.95 -4.17
N CYS A 24 -14.50 -6.52 -3.30
CA CYS A 24 -13.05 -6.47 -3.37
C CYS A 24 -12.46 -5.05 -3.43
N LYS A 25 -13.20 -4.00 -3.10
CA LYS A 25 -12.70 -2.62 -2.97
C LYS A 25 -12.12 -2.40 -1.57
N PHE A 26 -11.16 -1.50 -1.47
CA PHE A 26 -10.53 -1.14 -0.19
C PHE A 26 -10.84 0.29 0.24
N SER A 27 -11.88 0.89 -0.32
CA SER A 27 -12.29 2.26 0.01
C SER A 27 -12.65 2.45 1.47
N THR A 28 -13.31 1.47 2.11
CA THR A 28 -13.60 1.50 3.55
C THR A 28 -12.31 1.43 4.36
N HIS A 29 -11.42 0.49 4.03
CA HIS A 29 -10.11 0.39 4.67
C HIS A 29 -9.33 1.71 4.60
N LEU A 30 -9.23 2.30 3.41
CA LEU A 30 -8.55 3.57 3.23
C LEU A 30 -9.18 4.68 4.06
N LYS A 31 -10.51 4.80 4.08
CA LYS A 31 -11.23 5.79 4.90
C LYS A 31 -10.92 5.62 6.39
N GLU A 32 -10.92 4.41 6.90
CA GLU A 32 -10.57 4.09 8.29
C GLU A 32 -9.13 4.51 8.62
N LYS A 33 -8.17 4.22 7.72
CA LYS A 33 -6.77 4.61 7.91
C LYS A 33 -6.57 6.12 7.85
N LEU A 34 -7.25 6.81 6.93
CA LEU A 34 -7.22 8.28 6.87
C LEU A 34 -7.89 8.91 8.10
N CYS A 35 -8.95 8.30 8.64
CA CYS A 35 -9.56 8.75 9.89
C CYS A 35 -8.58 8.62 11.08
N LYS A 36 -7.87 7.49 11.18
CA LYS A 36 -6.82 7.30 12.20
C LYS A 36 -5.69 8.32 12.03
N ALA A 37 -5.22 8.53 10.81
CA ALA A 37 -4.21 9.52 10.49
C ALA A 37 -4.64 10.94 10.89
N ASN A 38 -5.91 11.31 10.67
CA ASN A 38 -6.48 12.59 11.12
C ASN A 38 -6.46 12.74 12.66
N LYS A 39 -6.74 11.67 13.41
CA LYS A 39 -6.66 11.70 14.88
C LYS A 39 -5.23 11.95 15.35
N CYS A 40 -4.24 11.29 14.73
CA CYS A 40 -2.83 11.52 15.04
C CYS A 40 -2.41 12.96 14.75
N LEU A 41 -2.97 13.59 13.71
CA LEU A 41 -2.68 14.99 13.38
C LEU A 41 -3.17 15.98 14.44
N TYR A 42 -4.20 15.63 15.20
CA TYR A 42 -4.61 16.46 16.33
C TYR A 42 -3.47 16.59 17.36
N VAL A 43 -2.81 15.49 17.68
CA VAL A 43 -1.66 15.49 18.61
C VAL A 43 -0.53 16.38 18.05
N ILE A 44 -0.18 16.20 16.76
CA ILE A 44 0.86 17.03 16.13
C ILE A 44 0.49 18.51 16.17
N ARG A 45 -0.79 18.86 16.01
CA ARG A 45 -1.28 20.22 16.10
C ARG A 45 -1.09 20.80 17.51
N CYS A 46 -1.36 20.02 18.55
CA CYS A 46 -1.14 20.44 19.92
C CYS A 46 0.36 20.69 20.19
N LEU A 47 1.22 19.74 19.81
CA LEU A 47 2.66 19.86 19.98
C LEU A 47 3.25 21.09 19.26
N ARG A 48 2.71 21.40 18.06
CA ARG A 48 3.11 22.60 17.34
C ARG A 48 2.73 23.90 18.09
N LYS A 49 1.59 23.92 18.77
CA LYS A 49 1.19 25.04 19.62
C LYS A 49 2.11 25.20 20.84
N GLU A 50 2.63 24.10 21.35
CA GLU A 50 3.60 24.06 22.46
C GLU A 50 5.03 24.45 22.03
N GLY A 51 5.24 24.79 20.75
CA GLY A 51 6.52 25.30 20.27
C GLY A 51 7.44 24.29 19.59
N CYS A 52 6.95 23.08 19.26
CA CYS A 52 7.74 22.13 18.48
C CYS A 52 8.19 22.71 17.14
N SER A 53 9.46 22.51 16.83
CA SER A 53 10.07 22.93 15.57
C SER A 53 9.47 22.19 14.35
N GLN A 54 9.61 22.75 13.16
CA GLN A 54 9.13 22.11 11.94
C GLN A 54 9.80 20.74 11.70
N ALA A 55 11.08 20.57 12.06
CA ALA A 55 11.79 19.31 11.92
C ALA A 55 11.21 18.21 12.82
N GLU A 56 10.84 18.55 14.07
CA GLU A 56 10.18 17.62 14.97
C GLU A 56 8.78 17.25 14.46
N VAL A 57 8.03 18.21 13.94
CA VAL A 57 6.71 17.97 13.33
C VAL A 57 6.83 17.06 12.11
N ASP A 58 7.82 17.26 11.24
CA ASP A 58 8.09 16.40 10.08
C ASP A 58 8.44 14.97 10.54
N HIS A 59 9.24 14.83 11.58
CA HIS A 59 9.59 13.52 12.14
C HIS A 59 8.37 12.81 12.71
N LEU A 60 7.53 13.49 13.49
CA LEU A 60 6.29 12.95 14.04
C LEU A 60 5.30 12.57 12.94
N PHE A 61 5.16 13.40 11.91
CA PHE A 61 4.31 13.08 10.76
C PHE A 61 4.77 11.80 10.07
N SER A 62 6.07 11.69 9.80
CA SER A 62 6.68 10.54 9.14
C SER A 62 6.58 9.26 9.96
N SER A 63 6.67 9.36 11.29
CA SER A 63 6.68 8.22 12.21
C SER A 63 5.29 7.74 12.61
N ILE A 64 4.30 8.63 12.69
CA ILE A 64 2.98 8.32 13.25
C ILE A 64 1.89 8.40 12.17
N VAL A 65 1.85 9.47 11.38
CA VAL A 65 0.76 9.71 10.43
C VAL A 65 0.95 8.93 9.15
N LEU A 66 2.14 9.03 8.56
CA LEU A 66 2.45 8.41 7.27
C LEU A 66 2.29 6.88 7.29
N PRO A 67 2.74 6.13 8.32
CA PRO A 67 2.53 4.69 8.39
C PRO A 67 1.06 4.28 8.43
N ASN A 68 0.17 5.09 9.01
CA ASN A 68 -1.26 4.81 8.97
C ASN A 68 -1.83 4.89 7.55
N ILE A 69 -1.38 5.85 6.74
CA ILE A 69 -1.84 6.03 5.36
C ILE A 69 -1.29 4.94 4.45
N THR A 70 -0.01 4.59 4.63
CA THR A 70 0.69 3.63 3.78
C THR A 70 0.55 2.17 4.25
N TYR A 71 -0.17 1.93 5.35
CA TYR A 71 -0.35 0.58 5.90
C TYR A 71 -0.96 -0.36 4.87
N ALA A 72 -0.28 -1.46 4.61
CA ALA A 72 -0.66 -2.51 3.66
C ALA A 72 -0.91 -2.03 2.22
N LEU A 73 -0.53 -0.78 1.86
CA LEU A 73 -0.77 -0.19 0.55
C LEU A 73 -0.17 -1.05 -0.58
N SER A 74 1.03 -1.58 -0.37
CA SER A 74 1.66 -2.51 -1.32
C SER A 74 0.89 -3.82 -1.49
N VAL A 75 0.22 -4.28 -0.44
CA VAL A 75 -0.48 -5.58 -0.43
C VAL A 75 -1.81 -5.50 -1.19
N TYR A 76 -2.67 -4.55 -0.82
CA TYR A 76 -4.01 -4.49 -1.42
C TYR A 76 -4.06 -3.81 -2.79
N GLY A 77 -2.99 -3.13 -3.21
CA GLY A 77 -2.89 -2.54 -4.53
C GLY A 77 -4.02 -1.57 -4.80
N ALA A 78 -3.98 -0.43 -4.16
CA ALA A 78 -5.02 0.60 -4.27
C ALA A 78 -5.33 0.95 -5.73
N SER A 79 -6.60 1.15 -6.03
CA SER A 79 -7.05 1.69 -7.30
C SER A 79 -6.60 3.14 -7.47
N GLU A 80 -6.61 3.64 -8.70
CA GLU A 80 -6.18 5.02 -8.99
C GLU A 80 -7.04 6.05 -8.23
N SER A 81 -8.34 5.80 -8.11
CA SER A 81 -9.24 6.64 -7.31
C SER A 81 -8.90 6.62 -5.81
N GLU A 82 -8.51 5.47 -5.27
CA GLU A 82 -8.07 5.34 -3.87
C GLU A 82 -6.73 6.05 -3.64
N LEU A 83 -5.79 5.94 -4.57
CA LEU A 83 -4.51 6.68 -4.52
C LEU A 83 -4.74 8.20 -4.61
N THR A 84 -5.68 8.65 -5.44
CA THR A 84 -6.05 10.07 -5.53
C THR A 84 -6.58 10.60 -4.20
N ILE A 85 -7.43 9.85 -3.49
CA ILE A 85 -7.94 10.24 -2.17
C ILE A 85 -6.80 10.35 -1.15
N ALA A 86 -5.87 9.38 -1.15
CA ALA A 86 -4.69 9.41 -0.29
C ALA A 86 -3.76 10.58 -0.63
N GLN A 87 -3.57 10.90 -1.92
CA GLN A 87 -2.78 12.05 -2.36
C GLN A 87 -3.41 13.38 -1.93
N GLN A 88 -4.72 13.54 -2.10
CA GLN A 88 -5.44 14.74 -1.65
C GLN A 88 -5.29 14.97 -0.14
N PHE A 89 -5.23 13.90 0.64
CA PHE A 89 -4.93 13.98 2.06
C PHE A 89 -3.53 14.57 2.28
N LEU A 90 -2.49 14.01 1.66
CA LEU A 90 -1.11 14.50 1.79
C LEU A 90 -0.97 15.95 1.33
N ASP A 91 -1.56 16.32 0.20
CA ASP A 91 -1.52 17.68 -0.34
C ASP A 91 -2.17 18.70 0.60
N ARG A 92 -3.27 18.33 1.26
CA ARG A 92 -3.94 19.18 2.25
C ARG A 92 -3.02 19.49 3.44
N TYR A 93 -2.25 18.50 3.89
CA TYR A 93 -1.37 18.69 5.04
C TYR A 93 -0.07 19.38 4.66
N PHE A 94 0.41 19.20 3.44
CA PHE A 94 1.47 20.03 2.89
C PHE A 94 1.05 21.50 2.82
N LYS A 95 -0.12 21.81 2.25
CA LYS A 95 -0.67 23.17 2.20
C LYS A 95 -0.82 23.83 3.58
N ARG A 96 -1.13 23.03 4.60
CA ARG A 96 -1.25 23.48 6.00
C ARG A 96 0.08 23.52 6.76
N ARG A 97 1.19 23.26 6.09
CA ARG A 97 2.55 23.24 6.66
C ARG A 97 2.73 22.24 7.81
N TYR A 98 1.99 21.11 7.81
CA TYR A 98 2.28 20.00 8.74
C TYR A 98 3.41 19.10 8.24
N ILE A 99 3.80 19.23 6.98
CA ILE A 99 4.99 18.63 6.38
C ILE A 99 5.69 19.70 5.55
N SER A 100 7.01 19.73 5.64
CA SER A 100 7.86 20.68 4.90
C SER A 100 8.06 20.27 3.44
N LYS A 101 8.01 18.95 3.15
CA LYS A 101 8.20 18.39 1.81
C LYS A 101 6.90 17.84 1.26
N LYS A 102 6.62 18.11 -0.01
CA LYS A 102 5.53 17.48 -0.73
C LYS A 102 5.83 15.98 -0.86
N LEU A 103 4.88 15.15 -0.43
CA LEU A 103 4.97 13.69 -0.52
C LEU A 103 4.03 13.19 -1.62
N GLU A 104 4.52 12.26 -2.44
CA GLU A 104 3.73 11.62 -3.50
C GLU A 104 3.45 10.17 -3.13
N ILE A 105 2.17 9.83 -3.03
CA ILE A 105 1.74 8.49 -2.62
C ILE A 105 2.24 7.40 -3.57
N GLY A 106 2.35 7.71 -4.86
CA GLY A 106 2.90 6.80 -5.87
C GLY A 106 4.36 6.44 -5.63
N GLU A 107 5.18 7.42 -5.27
CA GLU A 107 6.59 7.19 -4.94
C GLU A 107 6.74 6.43 -3.60
N LEU A 108 5.90 6.74 -2.62
CA LEU A 108 5.88 5.98 -1.36
C LEU A 108 5.53 4.51 -1.60
N LEU A 109 4.54 4.24 -2.44
CA LEU A 109 4.16 2.88 -2.85
C LEU A 109 5.32 2.16 -3.55
N LYS A 110 5.98 2.83 -4.48
CA LYS A 110 7.14 2.31 -5.22
C LYS A 110 8.30 1.95 -4.28
N VAL A 111 8.61 2.84 -3.32
CA VAL A 111 9.65 2.58 -2.31
C VAL A 111 9.32 1.34 -1.47
N GLN A 112 8.06 1.18 -1.05
CA GLN A 112 7.61 0.01 -0.30
C GLN A 112 7.70 -1.26 -1.14
N ASP A 113 7.25 -1.23 -2.39
CA ASP A 113 7.33 -2.35 -3.33
C ASP A 113 8.79 -2.80 -3.53
N HIS A 114 9.69 -1.86 -3.80
CA HIS A 114 11.12 -2.18 -3.94
C HIS A 114 11.73 -2.74 -2.66
N ARG A 115 11.31 -2.25 -1.49
CA ARG A 115 11.76 -2.80 -0.19
C ARG A 115 11.35 -4.26 -0.02
N ILE A 116 10.12 -4.61 -0.39
CA ILE A 116 9.61 -5.98 -0.31
C ILE A 116 10.36 -6.86 -1.33
N CYS A 117 10.48 -6.43 -2.59
CA CYS A 117 11.23 -7.15 -3.61
C CYS A 117 12.66 -7.46 -3.17
N ARG A 118 13.36 -6.45 -2.62
CA ARG A 118 14.72 -6.62 -2.15
C ARG A 118 14.82 -7.66 -1.02
N LYS A 119 13.86 -7.66 -0.08
CA LYS A 119 13.79 -8.68 0.97
C LYS A 119 13.56 -10.07 0.40
N VAL A 120 12.64 -10.23 -0.55
CA VAL A 120 12.34 -11.51 -1.18
C VAL A 120 13.56 -12.04 -1.95
N SER A 121 14.29 -11.16 -2.65
CA SER A 121 15.51 -11.54 -3.39
C SER A 121 16.64 -11.96 -2.47
N SER A 122 16.81 -11.27 -1.32
CA SER A 122 17.94 -11.52 -0.40
C SER A 122 17.78 -12.78 0.47
N ILE A 123 16.54 -13.29 0.65
CA ILE A 123 16.26 -14.45 1.48
C ILE A 123 15.95 -15.66 0.58
N PRO A 124 16.83 -16.68 0.52
CA PRO A 124 16.68 -17.82 -0.42
C PRO A 124 15.34 -18.56 -0.29
N ASN A 125 14.84 -18.76 0.94
CA ASN A 125 13.61 -19.51 1.23
C ASN A 125 12.45 -18.58 1.62
N HIS A 126 12.39 -17.37 1.06
CA HIS A 126 11.32 -16.44 1.36
C HIS A 126 9.97 -16.98 0.84
N PRO A 127 8.89 -17.04 1.66
CA PRO A 127 7.60 -17.63 1.25
C PRO A 127 6.99 -16.99 -0.01
N LEU A 128 7.23 -15.70 -0.22
CA LEU A 128 6.71 -15.00 -1.41
C LEU A 128 7.49 -15.29 -2.69
N ARG A 129 8.64 -15.95 -2.62
CA ARG A 129 9.50 -16.19 -3.80
C ARG A 129 8.81 -17.05 -4.86
N ALA A 130 8.06 -18.06 -4.42
CA ALA A 130 7.30 -18.96 -5.30
C ALA A 130 6.18 -18.23 -6.11
N ASN A 131 5.74 -17.05 -5.65
CA ASN A 131 4.69 -16.29 -6.31
C ASN A 131 5.21 -15.26 -7.31
N PHE A 132 6.55 -15.10 -7.41
CA PHE A 132 7.12 -14.22 -8.44
C PHE A 132 7.06 -14.89 -9.80
N PRO A 133 6.79 -14.13 -10.87
CA PRO A 133 6.70 -14.66 -12.20
C PRO A 133 8.06 -15.18 -12.66
N GLU A 134 8.04 -16.33 -13.30
CA GLU A 134 9.22 -16.91 -13.93
C GLU A 134 9.68 -16.05 -15.12
N THR A 135 10.93 -16.14 -15.46
CA THR A 135 11.46 -15.52 -16.66
C THR A 135 10.91 -16.22 -17.89
N LYS A 136 10.57 -15.46 -18.93
CA LYS A 136 10.17 -16.02 -20.23
C LYS A 136 11.24 -16.95 -20.78
N ILE A 137 10.86 -18.18 -21.09
CA ILE A 137 11.69 -19.11 -21.86
C ILE A 137 11.60 -18.65 -23.33
N THR A 138 12.71 -18.13 -23.87
CA THR A 138 12.79 -17.74 -25.28
C THR A 138 13.73 -18.69 -26.01
N ARG A 139 13.47 -18.95 -27.33
CA ARG A 139 14.34 -19.76 -28.19
C ARG A 139 15.78 -19.21 -28.27
N TYR A 140 15.94 -17.91 -28.04
CA TYR A 140 17.21 -17.22 -28.13
C TYR A 140 17.69 -16.76 -26.76
N ASN A 141 18.98 -16.82 -26.49
CA ASN A 141 19.59 -16.39 -25.25
C ASN A 141 19.67 -14.83 -25.26
N LEU A 142 18.59 -14.18 -24.89
CA LEU A 142 18.51 -12.72 -24.81
C LEU A 142 19.26 -12.20 -23.57
N ARG A 143 19.98 -11.09 -23.72
CA ARG A 143 20.67 -10.42 -22.61
C ARG A 143 19.72 -9.97 -21.49
N ASN A 144 18.52 -9.55 -21.87
CA ASN A 144 17.48 -9.15 -20.91
C ASN A 144 16.36 -10.20 -20.89
N LYS A 145 16.31 -10.99 -19.83
CA LYS A 145 15.21 -11.92 -19.58
C LYS A 145 14.04 -11.13 -19.01
N SER A 146 12.99 -10.94 -19.78
CA SER A 146 11.75 -10.31 -19.29
C SER A 146 10.90 -11.34 -18.53
N PRO A 147 10.15 -10.91 -17.48
CA PRO A 147 9.23 -11.79 -16.78
C PRO A 147 8.10 -12.26 -17.69
N ALA A 148 7.55 -13.45 -17.40
CA ALA A 148 6.33 -13.92 -18.06
C ALA A 148 5.17 -13.00 -17.61
N MET A 149 4.52 -12.35 -18.58
CA MET A 149 3.39 -11.46 -18.30
C MET A 149 2.14 -12.29 -18.00
N PRO A 150 1.50 -12.16 -16.82
CA PRO A 150 0.26 -12.85 -16.52
C PRO A 150 -0.89 -12.26 -17.34
N ALA A 151 -1.90 -13.10 -17.67
CA ALA A 151 -3.14 -12.62 -18.28
C ALA A 151 -3.91 -11.75 -17.27
N ILE A 152 -4.30 -10.55 -17.69
CA ILE A 152 -5.01 -9.59 -16.86
C ILE A 152 -6.43 -9.42 -17.33
N HIS A 153 -7.38 -9.65 -16.41
CA HIS A 153 -8.80 -9.50 -16.67
C HIS A 153 -9.40 -8.26 -15.98
N THR A 154 -8.74 -7.71 -14.96
CA THR A 154 -9.24 -6.55 -14.22
C THR A 154 -8.09 -5.62 -13.80
N ASP A 155 -8.37 -4.31 -13.72
CA ASP A 155 -7.39 -3.33 -13.25
C ASP A 155 -6.97 -3.59 -11.80
N ARG A 156 -7.87 -4.12 -10.98
CA ARG A 156 -7.54 -4.51 -9.62
C ARG A 156 -6.50 -5.62 -9.57
N PHE A 157 -6.68 -6.67 -10.38
CA PHE A 157 -5.70 -7.76 -10.47
C PHE A 157 -4.34 -7.24 -10.96
N LYS A 158 -4.34 -6.33 -11.95
CA LYS A 158 -3.13 -5.65 -12.42
C LYS A 158 -2.40 -4.88 -11.31
N ASN A 159 -3.15 -4.27 -10.40
CA ASN A 159 -2.62 -3.46 -9.31
C ASN A 159 -2.24 -4.26 -8.05
N THR A 160 -2.46 -5.59 -8.02
CA THR A 160 -1.93 -6.44 -6.94
C THR A 160 -0.40 -6.38 -6.94
N PHE A 161 0.21 -6.65 -5.77
CA PHE A 161 1.65 -6.50 -5.57
C PHE A 161 2.49 -7.18 -6.67
N PHE A 162 2.29 -8.47 -6.91
CA PHE A 162 3.08 -9.22 -7.89
C PHE A 162 2.90 -8.71 -9.33
N ASN A 163 1.67 -8.46 -9.75
CA ASN A 163 1.40 -7.97 -11.10
C ASN A 163 1.93 -6.54 -11.28
N ARG A 164 1.78 -5.68 -10.28
CA ARG A 164 2.29 -4.32 -10.33
C ARG A 164 3.81 -4.27 -10.49
N ILE A 165 4.53 -5.15 -9.81
CA ILE A 165 5.99 -5.26 -9.93
C ILE A 165 6.39 -5.64 -11.36
N VAL A 166 5.71 -6.62 -11.94
CA VAL A 166 5.97 -7.04 -13.32
C VAL A 166 5.63 -5.95 -14.31
N PHE A 167 4.43 -5.37 -14.21
CA PHE A 167 3.93 -4.41 -15.21
C PHE A 167 4.53 -3.02 -15.09
N LYS A 168 4.79 -2.54 -13.87
CA LYS A 168 5.32 -1.18 -13.66
C LYS A 168 6.84 -1.14 -13.57
N TYR A 169 7.47 -2.18 -13.03
CA TYR A 169 8.90 -2.15 -12.74
C TYR A 169 9.70 -3.18 -13.53
N ASN A 170 9.03 -4.05 -14.28
CA ASN A 170 9.66 -5.10 -15.11
C ASN A 170 10.66 -5.97 -14.31
N VAL A 171 10.33 -6.30 -13.07
CA VAL A 171 11.18 -7.10 -12.18
C VAL A 171 10.76 -8.57 -12.26
N ALA A 172 11.73 -9.44 -12.59
CA ALA A 172 11.68 -10.88 -12.35
C ALA A 172 12.74 -11.23 -11.30
N LEU A 173 12.52 -12.29 -10.52
CA LEU A 173 13.50 -12.84 -9.58
C LEU A 173 14.22 -14.04 -10.18
#